data_9249473cc6fe99ca6ac31b9023ce1efe
#
_entry.id   9249473cc6fe99ca6ac31b9023ce1efe
#
_cell.length_a   1.000
_cell.length_b   1.000
_cell.length_c   1.000
_cell.angle_alpha   90.00
_cell.angle_beta   90.00
_cell.angle_gamma   90.00
#
_symmetry.space_group_name_H-M   'P 1'
#
loop_
_entity.id
_entity.type
_entity.pdbx_description
1 polymer ?
#
loop_
_entity_poly.entity_id
_entity_poly.type
_entity_poly.pdbx_seq_one_letter_code
_entity_poly.pdbx_strand_id
1 'polypeptide(L)'
;LKVIIILPIFEKKTSGIYHNSLVLINEKGKLAGKYRKMHIPDDPQYYEKFYFTPGDLGFKSFKTNQGNLGTLICWDQWFPEAARLTSLQGAEILFYPTAIGWHPKEKKRYGKSQLNSWISVQRSHAIANGVYVAAVNRVGIEKQGSKKLEFWGNTIVFDPSGNIIAEAKLGEKTVICDIDFKQVENVRRHWPFFRDRRIDYYKGILNNPKDA
;
A
#
# COMPACT_ATOMS: atom_id res chain seq x y z
N LEU A 1 -13.98 11.76 18.62
CA LEU A 1 -13.32 12.23 17.39
C LEU A 1 -14.11 11.74 16.19
N LYS A 2 -14.40 12.63 15.24
CA LYS A 2 -15.07 12.27 13.98
C LYS A 2 -14.00 11.98 12.92
N VAL A 3 -13.29 10.86 13.06
CA VAL A 3 -12.21 10.45 12.17
C VAL A 3 -12.50 9.08 11.57
N ILE A 4 -11.95 8.84 10.38
CA ILE A 4 -11.89 7.51 9.77
C ILE A 4 -10.58 6.88 10.17
N ILE A 5 -10.60 5.62 10.60
CA ILE A 5 -9.42 4.87 10.99
C ILE A 5 -9.20 3.73 10.01
N ILE A 6 -7.98 3.62 9.48
CA ILE A 6 -7.51 2.49 8.70
C ILE A 6 -6.61 1.66 9.61
N LEU A 7 -7.05 0.46 9.98
CA LEU A 7 -6.43 -0.36 11.01
C LEU A 7 -6.04 -1.74 10.48
N PRO A 8 -4.73 -2.05 10.35
CA PRO A 8 -4.26 -3.40 10.09
C PRO A 8 -4.54 -4.33 11.28
N ILE A 9 -4.99 -5.54 10.99
CA ILE A 9 -5.32 -6.56 11.99
C ILE A 9 -4.87 -7.95 11.58
N PHE A 10 -4.61 -8.81 12.56
CA PHE A 10 -4.53 -10.25 12.38
C PHE A 10 -5.95 -10.81 12.44
N GLU A 11 -6.50 -11.24 11.30
CA GLU A 11 -7.87 -11.75 11.21
C GLU A 11 -7.90 -13.27 11.33
N LYS A 12 -8.66 -13.80 12.27
CA LYS A 12 -9.07 -15.21 12.28
C LYS A 12 -10.41 -15.36 11.57
N LYS A 13 -10.41 -15.95 10.36
CA LYS A 13 -11.64 -16.25 9.61
C LYS A 13 -12.35 -17.47 10.19
N THR A 14 -11.58 -18.52 10.45
CA THR A 14 -12.00 -19.73 11.15
C THR A 14 -10.76 -20.44 11.71
N SER A 15 -10.91 -21.57 12.38
CA SER A 15 -9.76 -22.36 12.85
C SER A 15 -8.89 -22.77 11.67
N GLY A 16 -7.58 -22.46 11.75
CA GLY A 16 -6.60 -22.76 10.72
C GLY A 16 -6.60 -21.83 9.51
N ILE A 17 -7.52 -20.87 9.40
CA ILE A 17 -7.55 -19.90 8.29
C ILE A 17 -7.45 -18.49 8.86
N TYR A 18 -6.33 -17.83 8.57
CA TYR A 18 -6.00 -16.49 9.03
C TYR A 18 -5.64 -15.60 7.86
N HIS A 19 -5.91 -14.30 7.99
CA HIS A 19 -5.55 -13.31 6.99
C HIS A 19 -4.82 -12.11 7.65
N ASN A 20 -3.85 -11.57 6.94
CA ASN A 20 -3.36 -10.23 7.18
C ASN A 20 -4.40 -9.29 6.59
N SER A 21 -5.12 -8.59 7.43
CA SER A 21 -6.29 -7.83 7.03
C SER A 21 -6.20 -6.37 7.47
N LEU A 22 -7.01 -5.55 6.85
CA LEU A 22 -7.18 -4.16 7.19
C LEU A 22 -8.66 -3.85 7.28
N VAL A 23 -9.07 -3.15 8.32
CA VAL A 23 -10.43 -2.66 8.50
C VAL A 23 -10.48 -1.14 8.43
N LEU A 24 -11.57 -0.65 7.85
CA LEU A 24 -11.91 0.77 7.83
C LEU A 24 -13.03 1.01 8.86
N ILE A 25 -12.75 1.86 9.83
CA ILE A 25 -13.72 2.27 10.86
C ILE A 25 -14.15 3.71 10.55
N ASN A 26 -15.43 3.95 10.42
CA ASN A 26 -15.97 5.27 10.10
C ASN A 26 -16.07 6.20 11.33
N GLU A 27 -16.46 7.42 11.10
CA GLU A 27 -16.60 8.50 12.10
C GLU A 27 -17.60 8.17 13.24
N LYS A 28 -18.45 7.15 13.04
CA LYS A 28 -19.41 6.64 14.03
C LYS A 28 -18.88 5.43 14.81
N GLY A 29 -17.60 5.07 14.59
CA GLY A 29 -16.97 3.89 15.21
C GLY A 29 -17.46 2.55 14.66
N LYS A 30 -18.12 2.54 13.48
CA LYS A 30 -18.63 1.33 12.85
C LYS A 30 -17.69 0.83 11.76
N LEU A 31 -17.63 -0.49 11.60
CA LEU A 31 -16.92 -1.13 10.49
C LEU A 31 -17.56 -0.71 9.16
N ALA A 32 -16.79 0.02 8.34
CA ALA A 32 -17.21 0.51 7.04
C ALA A 32 -16.62 -0.28 5.87
N GLY A 33 -15.55 -1.03 6.11
CA GLY A 33 -14.93 -1.83 5.08
C GLY A 33 -13.86 -2.76 5.61
N LYS A 34 -13.52 -3.77 4.80
CA LYS A 34 -12.44 -4.72 5.08
C LYS A 34 -11.72 -5.10 3.78
N TYR A 35 -10.40 -5.15 3.84
CA TYR A 35 -9.50 -5.68 2.83
C TYR A 35 -8.67 -6.81 3.44
N ARG A 36 -8.38 -7.84 2.67
CA ARG A 36 -7.45 -8.92 3.01
C ARG A 36 -6.26 -8.86 2.06
N LYS A 37 -5.06 -8.81 2.59
CA LYS A 37 -3.80 -8.73 1.83
C LYS A 37 -3.75 -9.82 0.76
N MET A 38 -3.62 -9.41 -0.50
CA MET A 38 -3.64 -10.32 -1.64
C MET A 38 -2.29 -10.99 -1.85
N HIS A 39 -1.19 -10.22 -1.74
CA HIS A 39 0.16 -10.72 -1.97
C HIS A 39 0.85 -10.99 -0.64
N ILE A 40 1.09 -12.27 -0.35
CA ILE A 40 1.70 -12.71 0.90
C ILE A 40 3.18 -13.01 0.66
N PRO A 41 4.11 -12.27 1.30
CA PRO A 41 5.55 -12.50 1.15
C PRO A 41 6.01 -13.78 1.87
N ASP A 42 7.16 -14.29 1.42
CA ASP A 42 7.86 -15.39 2.04
C ASP A 42 9.37 -15.16 1.96
N ASP A 43 9.81 -14.01 2.44
CA ASP A 43 11.22 -13.62 2.50
C ASP A 43 11.82 -13.89 3.89
N PRO A 44 13.14 -14.00 4.01
CA PRO A 44 13.81 -14.10 5.29
C PRO A 44 13.36 -13.01 6.27
N GLN A 45 12.84 -13.43 7.44
CA GLN A 45 12.23 -12.60 8.49
C GLN A 45 10.81 -12.05 8.14
N TYR A 46 10.26 -12.37 6.96
CA TYR A 46 8.90 -12.05 6.54
C TYR A 46 8.15 -13.32 6.11
N TYR A 47 8.14 -14.34 6.96
CA TYR A 47 7.52 -15.65 6.69
C TYR A 47 5.99 -15.59 6.86
N GLU A 48 5.34 -14.66 6.17
CA GLU A 48 3.91 -14.45 6.31
C GLU A 48 3.08 -15.62 5.76
N LYS A 49 3.59 -16.37 4.78
CA LYS A 49 2.90 -17.56 4.22
C LYS A 49 2.67 -18.66 5.24
N PHE A 50 3.47 -18.70 6.32
CA PHE A 50 3.25 -19.63 7.42
C PHE A 50 1.93 -19.34 8.17
N TYR A 51 1.55 -18.07 8.25
CA TYR A 51 0.41 -17.61 9.05
C TYR A 51 -0.83 -17.35 8.20
N PHE A 52 -0.68 -16.77 7.02
CA PHE A 52 -1.76 -16.13 6.29
C PHE A 52 -2.09 -16.80 4.97
N THR A 53 -3.39 -17.00 4.78
CA THR A 53 -3.98 -17.31 3.49
C THR A 53 -4.08 -16.01 2.67
N PRO A 54 -3.79 -16.03 1.36
CA PRO A 54 -4.02 -14.89 0.47
C PRO A 54 -5.43 -14.33 0.56
N GLY A 55 -5.59 -13.04 0.30
CA GLY A 55 -6.89 -12.37 0.34
C GLY A 55 -7.87 -12.91 -0.68
N ASP A 56 -9.14 -12.95 -0.32
CA ASP A 56 -10.26 -13.49 -1.12
C ASP A 56 -11.36 -12.44 -1.36
N LEU A 57 -11.14 -11.18 -0.98
CA LEU A 57 -12.13 -10.11 -1.11
C LEU A 57 -11.93 -9.22 -2.35
N GLY A 58 -10.85 -9.45 -3.11
CA GLY A 58 -10.46 -8.62 -4.24
C GLY A 58 -9.91 -7.26 -3.84
N PHE A 59 -9.53 -6.47 -4.85
CA PHE A 59 -9.09 -5.09 -4.68
C PHE A 59 -10.30 -4.17 -4.61
N LYS A 60 -10.34 -3.29 -3.60
CA LYS A 60 -11.52 -2.46 -3.29
C LYS A 60 -11.14 -1.02 -2.98
N SER A 61 -12.04 -0.11 -3.31
CA SER A 61 -12.11 1.22 -2.70
C SER A 61 -13.34 1.32 -1.80
N PHE A 62 -13.27 2.18 -0.82
CA PHE A 62 -14.34 2.39 0.16
C PHE A 62 -14.80 3.84 0.08
N LYS A 63 -16.05 4.01 -0.32
CA LYS A 63 -16.69 5.33 -0.37
C LYS A 63 -16.96 5.83 1.04
N THR A 64 -16.48 7.04 1.35
CA THR A 64 -16.69 7.72 2.62
C THR A 64 -17.19 9.15 2.40
N ASN A 65 -17.55 9.83 3.47
CA ASN A 65 -17.94 11.26 3.40
C ASN A 65 -16.75 12.18 3.09
N GLN A 66 -15.50 11.65 3.18
CA GLN A 66 -14.27 12.42 2.97
C GLN A 66 -13.57 12.07 1.66
N GLY A 67 -14.11 11.16 0.85
CA GLY A 67 -13.54 10.68 -0.41
C GLY A 67 -13.55 9.16 -0.53
N ASN A 68 -13.04 8.65 -1.64
CA ASN A 68 -12.93 7.22 -1.91
C ASN A 68 -11.53 6.72 -1.52
N LEU A 69 -11.47 5.88 -0.50
CA LEU A 69 -10.22 5.40 0.08
C LEU A 69 -9.89 4.00 -0.43
N GLY A 70 -8.76 3.85 -1.08
CA GLY A 70 -8.18 2.57 -1.45
C GLY A 70 -7.22 2.08 -0.36
N THR A 71 -7.25 0.78 -0.07
CA THR A 71 -6.40 0.20 0.96
C THR A 71 -5.71 -1.05 0.43
N LEU A 72 -4.40 -1.08 0.63
CA LEU A 72 -3.50 -2.17 0.27
C LEU A 72 -2.54 -2.38 1.46
N ILE A 73 -1.87 -3.53 1.55
CA ILE A 73 -1.02 -3.82 2.71
C ILE A 73 0.39 -4.22 2.25
N CYS A 74 1.38 -3.46 2.69
CA CYS A 74 2.82 -3.77 2.63
C CYS A 74 3.25 -4.38 1.28
N TRP A 75 3.40 -5.72 1.17
CA TRP A 75 3.87 -6.41 -0.04
C TRP A 75 3.06 -6.10 -1.30
N ASP A 76 1.76 -5.78 -1.17
CA ASP A 76 0.91 -5.33 -2.29
C ASP A 76 1.50 -4.12 -3.03
N GLN A 77 2.31 -3.32 -2.35
CA GLN A 77 2.93 -2.11 -2.90
C GLN A 77 3.90 -2.36 -4.07
N TRP A 78 4.42 -3.59 -4.20
CA TRP A 78 5.33 -3.94 -5.29
C TRP A 78 4.62 -4.32 -6.60
N PHE A 79 3.29 -4.47 -6.55
CA PHE A 79 2.46 -4.94 -7.66
C PHE A 79 1.65 -3.77 -8.27
N PRO A 80 2.06 -3.27 -9.46
CA PRO A 80 1.32 -2.20 -10.14
C PRO A 80 -0.15 -2.53 -10.38
N GLU A 81 -0.48 -3.80 -10.58
CA GLU A 81 -1.83 -4.32 -10.76
C GLU A 81 -2.72 -4.02 -9.55
N ALA A 82 -2.19 -4.18 -8.33
CA ALA A 82 -2.92 -3.90 -7.10
C ALA A 82 -3.34 -2.43 -7.02
N ALA A 83 -2.39 -1.51 -7.25
CA ALA A 83 -2.64 -0.08 -7.29
C ALA A 83 -3.64 0.29 -8.39
N ARG A 84 -3.45 -0.27 -9.60
CA ARG A 84 -4.31 -0.01 -10.76
C ARG A 84 -5.73 -0.49 -10.53
N LEU A 85 -5.92 -1.72 -10.08
CA LEU A 85 -7.25 -2.30 -9.85
C LEU A 85 -8.00 -1.55 -8.75
N THR A 86 -7.32 -1.21 -7.64
CA THR A 86 -7.92 -0.42 -6.56
C THR A 86 -8.32 0.98 -7.05
N SER A 87 -7.50 1.63 -7.87
CA SER A 87 -7.79 2.96 -8.42
C SER A 87 -8.93 2.92 -9.45
N LEU A 88 -9.06 1.83 -10.23
CA LEU A 88 -10.18 1.61 -11.13
C LEU A 88 -11.51 1.38 -10.41
N GLN A 89 -11.48 0.96 -9.15
CA GLN A 89 -12.66 0.91 -8.26
C GLN A 89 -13.03 2.30 -7.71
N GLY A 90 -12.38 3.36 -8.16
CA GLY A 90 -12.70 4.74 -7.81
C GLY A 90 -11.86 5.33 -6.68
N ALA A 91 -10.81 4.67 -6.21
CA ALA A 91 -9.94 5.25 -5.18
C ALA A 91 -9.33 6.58 -5.63
N GLU A 92 -9.32 7.54 -4.72
CA GLU A 92 -8.71 8.87 -4.86
C GLU A 92 -7.41 8.98 -4.06
N ILE A 93 -7.27 8.14 -3.05
CA ILE A 93 -6.04 7.95 -2.27
C ILE A 93 -5.83 6.46 -2.02
N LEU A 94 -4.58 6.00 -2.10
CA LEU A 94 -4.16 4.65 -1.74
C LEU A 94 -3.36 4.69 -0.44
N PHE A 95 -3.77 3.89 0.54
CA PHE A 95 -3.04 3.71 1.79
C PHE A 95 -2.29 2.38 1.79
N TYR A 96 -1.02 2.43 2.19
CA TYR A 96 -0.14 1.27 2.35
C TYR A 96 0.45 1.23 3.77
N PRO A 97 -0.28 0.73 4.78
CA PRO A 97 0.35 0.38 6.04
C PRO A 97 1.40 -0.71 5.79
N THR A 98 2.61 -0.47 6.25
CA THR A 98 3.80 -1.22 5.85
C THR A 98 4.72 -1.47 7.04
N ALA A 99 5.37 -2.63 7.05
CA ALA A 99 6.46 -2.96 7.96
C ALA A 99 7.63 -3.55 7.14
N ILE A 100 8.38 -2.67 6.48
CA ILE A 100 9.54 -3.06 5.65
C ILE A 100 10.83 -2.47 6.21
N GLY A 101 11.90 -3.25 6.18
CA GLY A 101 13.19 -2.89 6.74
C GLY A 101 14.34 -3.62 6.06
N TRP A 102 15.53 -3.37 6.54
CA TRP A 102 16.76 -4.01 6.05
C TRP A 102 17.15 -5.21 6.88
N HIS A 103 17.48 -6.29 6.20
CA HIS A 103 18.31 -7.32 6.80
C HIS A 103 19.69 -6.71 7.09
N PRO A 104 20.28 -6.85 8.29
CA PRO A 104 21.53 -6.19 8.66
C PRO A 104 22.69 -6.45 7.69
N LYS A 105 22.74 -7.66 7.11
CA LYS A 105 23.80 -8.05 6.15
C LYS A 105 23.65 -7.35 4.79
N GLU A 106 22.45 -6.90 4.43
CA GLU A 106 22.14 -6.31 3.14
C GLU A 106 22.20 -4.80 3.14
N LYS A 107 21.93 -4.18 4.31
CA LYS A 107 21.80 -2.73 4.44
C LYS A 107 22.98 -1.97 3.85
N LYS A 108 24.22 -2.42 4.13
CA LYS A 108 25.44 -1.74 3.65
C LYS A 108 25.56 -1.78 2.13
N ARG A 109 25.19 -2.90 1.51
CA ARG A 109 25.36 -3.13 0.06
C ARG A 109 24.17 -2.63 -0.76
N TYR A 110 22.97 -2.89 -0.29
CA TYR A 110 21.73 -2.69 -1.08
C TYR A 110 20.77 -1.69 -0.48
N GLY A 111 20.95 -1.25 0.76
CA GLY A 111 19.94 -0.49 1.50
C GLY A 111 19.48 0.79 0.81
N LYS A 112 20.43 1.54 0.20
CA LYS A 112 20.09 2.77 -0.56
C LYS A 112 19.27 2.44 -1.81
N SER A 113 19.64 1.40 -2.55
CA SER A 113 18.93 0.97 -3.75
C SER A 113 17.54 0.47 -3.42
N GLN A 114 17.40 -0.38 -2.39
CA GLN A 114 16.10 -0.91 -1.93
C GLN A 114 15.15 0.21 -1.53
N LEU A 115 15.62 1.18 -0.74
CA LEU A 115 14.82 2.32 -0.32
C LEU A 115 14.40 3.20 -1.52
N ASN A 116 15.34 3.47 -2.45
CA ASN A 116 15.03 4.24 -3.66
C ASN A 116 13.99 3.53 -4.54
N SER A 117 14.10 2.21 -4.70
CA SER A 117 13.13 1.41 -5.45
C SER A 117 11.74 1.49 -4.82
N TRP A 118 11.67 1.40 -3.48
CA TRP A 118 10.41 1.51 -2.75
C TRP A 118 9.76 2.88 -2.91
N ILE A 119 10.52 3.96 -2.76
CA ILE A 119 10.04 5.34 -2.98
C ILE A 119 9.57 5.53 -4.43
N SER A 120 10.34 5.00 -5.39
CA SER A 120 10.04 5.12 -6.81
C SER A 120 8.74 4.40 -7.19
N VAL A 121 8.50 3.20 -6.68
CA VAL A 121 7.29 2.44 -6.95
C VAL A 121 6.05 3.12 -6.36
N GLN A 122 6.15 3.67 -5.14
CA GLN A 122 5.05 4.42 -4.52
C GLN A 122 4.70 5.69 -5.32
N ARG A 123 5.73 6.44 -5.74
CA ARG A 123 5.56 7.60 -6.63
C ARG A 123 4.92 7.22 -7.96
N SER A 124 5.36 6.11 -8.54
CA SER A 124 4.80 5.60 -9.79
C SER A 124 3.30 5.27 -9.67
N HIS A 125 2.88 4.69 -8.53
CA HIS A 125 1.45 4.44 -8.29
C HIS A 125 0.63 5.72 -8.25
N ALA A 126 1.16 6.78 -7.62
CA ALA A 126 0.49 8.08 -7.60
C ALA A 126 0.32 8.64 -9.02
N ILE A 127 1.41 8.75 -9.78
CA ILE A 127 1.43 9.32 -11.13
C ILE A 127 0.56 8.49 -12.09
N ALA A 128 0.83 7.18 -12.18
CA ALA A 128 0.19 6.31 -13.16
C ALA A 128 -1.33 6.17 -12.96
N ASN A 129 -1.84 6.42 -11.76
CA ASN A 129 -3.26 6.32 -11.44
C ASN A 129 -3.91 7.70 -11.20
N GLY A 130 -3.13 8.78 -11.15
CA GLY A 130 -3.62 10.11 -10.82
C GLY A 130 -4.33 10.11 -9.46
N VAL A 131 -3.69 9.59 -8.42
CA VAL A 131 -4.23 9.46 -7.06
C VAL A 131 -3.20 9.90 -6.02
N TYR A 132 -3.65 10.23 -4.82
CA TYR A 132 -2.75 10.33 -3.68
C TYR A 132 -2.25 8.95 -3.26
N VAL A 133 -1.02 8.88 -2.73
CA VAL A 133 -0.47 7.66 -2.13
C VAL A 133 0.10 7.99 -0.77
N ALA A 134 -0.37 7.31 0.26
CA ALA A 134 0.13 7.41 1.63
C ALA A 134 0.74 6.06 2.05
N ALA A 135 2.06 5.96 1.98
CA ALA A 135 2.82 4.80 2.44
C ALA A 135 3.31 5.05 3.87
N VAL A 136 2.72 4.34 4.82
CA VAL A 136 3.02 4.48 6.25
C VAL A 136 3.86 3.30 6.70
N ASN A 137 5.15 3.54 6.95
CA ASN A 137 6.08 2.48 7.30
C ASN A 137 6.49 2.52 8.76
N ARG A 138 6.71 1.35 9.32
CA ARG A 138 7.23 1.13 10.66
C ARG A 138 8.64 1.71 10.81
N VAL A 139 9.01 2.10 12.02
CA VAL A 139 10.35 2.55 12.42
C VAL A 139 10.89 1.69 13.55
N GLY A 140 12.20 1.81 13.81
CA GLY A 140 12.87 1.15 14.92
C GLY A 140 13.50 -0.18 14.56
N ILE A 141 13.91 -0.91 15.58
CA ILE A 141 14.63 -2.18 15.45
C ILE A 141 13.90 -3.25 16.23
N GLU A 142 13.61 -4.36 15.58
CA GLU A 142 13.18 -5.59 16.26
C GLU A 142 14.33 -6.59 16.35
N LYS A 143 14.37 -7.27 17.52
CA LYS A 143 15.33 -8.35 17.77
C LYS A 143 14.58 -9.58 18.29
N GLN A 144 14.89 -10.74 17.74
CA GLN A 144 14.42 -12.02 18.21
C GLN A 144 15.60 -13.01 18.24
N GLY A 145 16.13 -13.26 19.41
CA GLY A 145 17.39 -14.00 19.57
C GLY A 145 18.53 -13.30 18.82
N SER A 146 19.20 -14.01 17.93
CA SER A 146 20.27 -13.46 17.07
C SER A 146 19.76 -12.72 15.83
N LYS A 147 18.47 -12.81 15.52
CA LYS A 147 17.86 -12.15 14.37
C LYS A 147 17.57 -10.69 14.70
N LYS A 148 17.84 -9.81 13.73
CA LYS A 148 17.61 -8.37 13.83
C LYS A 148 16.98 -7.87 12.54
N LEU A 149 15.98 -7.03 12.64
CA LEU A 149 15.39 -6.29 11.52
C LEU A 149 15.36 -4.81 11.89
N GLU A 150 15.84 -3.96 10.99
CA GLU A 150 15.77 -2.52 11.13
C GLU A 150 14.78 -1.95 10.12
N PHE A 151 13.66 -1.45 10.58
CA PHE A 151 12.66 -0.82 9.73
C PHE A 151 13.18 0.53 9.26
N TRP A 152 13.03 0.80 7.98
CA TRP A 152 13.64 2.01 7.39
C TRP A 152 12.80 3.29 7.49
N GLY A 153 11.61 3.24 8.13
CA GLY A 153 10.75 4.41 8.24
C GLY A 153 10.36 4.96 6.88
N ASN A 154 10.67 6.22 6.65
CA ASN A 154 10.38 6.93 5.40
C ASN A 154 8.88 6.92 5.04
N THR A 155 8.01 7.06 6.05
CA THR A 155 6.59 7.35 5.80
C THR A 155 6.48 8.54 4.87
N ILE A 156 5.67 8.41 3.80
CA ILE A 156 5.65 9.39 2.72
C ILE A 156 4.26 9.52 2.13
N VAL A 157 3.88 10.74 1.77
CA VAL A 157 2.63 11.02 1.07
C VAL A 157 2.96 11.70 -0.26
N PHE A 158 2.47 11.13 -1.36
CA PHE A 158 2.56 11.68 -2.70
C PHE A 158 1.22 12.26 -3.14
N ASP A 159 1.28 13.39 -3.85
CA ASP A 159 0.14 13.92 -4.60
C ASP A 159 -0.07 13.15 -5.92
N PRO A 160 -1.18 13.38 -6.66
CA PRO A 160 -1.45 12.70 -7.93
C PRO A 160 -0.43 12.97 -9.04
N SER A 161 0.43 13.96 -8.90
CA SER A 161 1.54 14.28 -9.83
C SER A 161 2.87 13.66 -9.39
N GLY A 162 2.90 12.95 -8.24
CA GLY A 162 4.10 12.31 -7.68
C GLY A 162 4.99 13.24 -6.86
N ASN A 163 4.52 14.43 -6.50
CA ASN A 163 5.25 15.30 -5.58
C ASN A 163 5.09 14.82 -4.14
N ILE A 164 6.15 14.93 -3.35
CA ILE A 164 6.09 14.66 -1.91
C ILE A 164 5.42 15.85 -1.24
N ILE A 165 4.27 15.60 -0.59
CA ILE A 165 3.54 16.63 0.17
C ILE A 165 3.74 16.50 1.68
N ALA A 166 4.15 15.31 2.15
CA ALA A 166 4.53 15.10 3.55
C ALA A 166 5.45 13.89 3.68
N GLU A 167 6.40 13.95 4.59
CA GLU A 167 7.31 12.84 4.88
C GLU A 167 7.75 12.79 6.34
N ALA A 168 8.07 11.57 6.82
CA ALA A 168 8.79 11.35 8.08
C ALA A 168 9.89 10.31 7.84
N LYS A 169 11.15 10.73 7.87
CA LYS A 169 12.29 9.87 7.49
C LYS A 169 12.57 8.78 8.51
N LEU A 170 13.01 9.16 9.71
CA LEU A 170 13.36 8.24 10.79
C LEU A 170 12.74 8.72 12.10
N GLY A 171 12.58 7.78 13.03
CA GLY A 171 11.97 8.03 14.34
C GLY A 171 10.45 8.01 14.32
N GLU A 172 9.85 7.89 15.51
CA GLU A 172 8.41 7.92 15.67
C GLU A 172 7.88 9.33 15.45
N LYS A 173 7.02 9.49 14.44
CA LYS A 173 6.45 10.79 14.06
C LYS A 173 5.01 10.64 13.59
N THR A 174 4.19 11.62 13.91
CA THR A 174 2.90 11.84 13.27
C THR A 174 3.09 12.76 12.08
N VAL A 175 2.56 12.35 10.91
CA VAL A 175 2.54 13.15 9.69
C VAL A 175 1.11 13.64 9.47
N ILE A 176 0.96 14.94 9.27
CA ILE A 176 -0.33 15.58 8.97
C ILE A 176 -0.17 16.37 7.69
N CYS A 177 -1.09 16.21 6.74
CA CYS A 177 -1.13 17.02 5.52
C CYS A 177 -2.57 17.17 5.02
N ASP A 178 -2.81 18.23 4.29
CA ASP A 178 -4.09 18.49 3.65
C ASP A 178 -4.16 17.76 2.31
N ILE A 179 -5.35 17.22 1.99
CA ILE A 179 -5.65 16.52 0.73
C ILE A 179 -6.78 17.26 0.03
N ASP A 180 -6.53 17.74 -1.19
CA ASP A 180 -7.57 18.27 -2.07
C ASP A 180 -7.92 17.28 -3.18
N PHE A 181 -9.01 16.55 -3.02
CA PHE A 181 -9.45 15.57 -4.01
C PHE A 181 -9.83 16.15 -5.38
N LYS A 182 -10.05 17.48 -5.48
CA LYS A 182 -10.22 18.13 -6.79
C LYS A 182 -8.97 18.00 -7.65
N GLN A 183 -7.79 17.88 -7.04
CA GLN A 183 -6.54 17.65 -7.76
C GLN A 183 -6.54 16.31 -8.50
N VAL A 184 -7.16 15.27 -7.95
CA VAL A 184 -7.31 13.96 -8.61
C VAL A 184 -8.09 14.11 -9.93
N GLU A 185 -9.22 14.81 -9.89
CA GLU A 185 -10.03 15.08 -11.09
C GLU A 185 -9.24 15.92 -12.11
N ASN A 186 -8.56 16.96 -11.66
CA ASN A 186 -7.77 17.83 -12.54
C ASN A 186 -6.64 17.07 -13.22
N VAL A 187 -5.86 16.27 -12.49
CA VAL A 187 -4.77 15.47 -13.07
C VAL A 187 -5.32 14.47 -14.07
N ARG A 188 -6.36 13.72 -13.72
CA ARG A 188 -6.97 12.71 -14.60
C ARG A 188 -7.58 13.31 -15.88
N ARG A 189 -8.03 14.56 -15.81
CA ARG A 189 -8.54 15.28 -16.98
C ARG A 189 -7.43 15.71 -17.93
N HIS A 190 -6.33 16.24 -17.41
CA HIS A 190 -5.19 16.72 -18.21
C HIS A 190 -4.28 15.59 -18.69
N TRP A 191 -4.15 14.53 -17.89
CA TRP A 191 -3.38 13.32 -18.19
C TRP A 191 -4.30 12.10 -18.11
N PRO A 192 -5.10 11.85 -19.17
CA PRO A 192 -6.22 10.92 -19.10
C PRO A 192 -5.78 9.46 -19.28
N PHE A 193 -4.83 9.00 -18.48
CA PHE A 193 -4.26 7.65 -18.55
C PHE A 193 -5.32 6.55 -18.48
N PHE A 194 -6.40 6.74 -17.69
CA PHE A 194 -7.47 5.74 -17.59
C PHE A 194 -8.30 5.64 -18.86
N ARG A 195 -8.59 6.75 -19.54
CA ARG A 195 -9.32 6.79 -20.80
C ARG A 195 -8.51 6.14 -21.92
N ASP A 196 -7.20 6.38 -21.95
CA ASP A 196 -6.32 6.00 -23.05
C ASP A 196 -5.78 4.56 -22.91
N ARG A 197 -6.29 3.80 -21.91
CA ARG A 197 -5.92 2.39 -21.72
C ARG A 197 -6.41 1.52 -22.87
N ARG A 198 -5.54 0.65 -23.36
CA ARG A 198 -5.84 -0.34 -24.42
C ARG A 198 -6.25 -1.68 -23.77
N ILE A 199 -7.41 -1.67 -23.10
CA ILE A 199 -7.94 -2.83 -22.35
C ILE A 199 -8.16 -4.06 -23.23
N ASP A 200 -8.37 -3.86 -24.53
CA ASP A 200 -8.50 -4.86 -25.57
C ASP A 200 -7.23 -5.71 -25.75
N TYR A 201 -6.05 -5.17 -25.39
CA TYR A 201 -4.74 -5.83 -25.52
C TYR A 201 -4.15 -6.31 -24.18
N TYR A 202 -4.78 -6.08 -23.04
CA TYR A 202 -4.21 -6.37 -21.72
C TYR A 202 -4.44 -7.81 -21.22
N LYS A 203 -5.07 -8.68 -22.02
CA LYS A 203 -5.33 -10.09 -21.61
C LYS A 203 -4.07 -10.85 -21.20
N GLY A 204 -2.93 -10.52 -21.81
CA GLY A 204 -1.64 -11.14 -21.52
C GLY A 204 -1.14 -10.96 -20.08
N ILE A 205 -1.66 -9.94 -19.34
CA ILE A 205 -1.27 -9.72 -17.92
C ILE A 205 -1.73 -10.86 -16.99
N LEU A 206 -2.69 -11.69 -17.45
CA LEU A 206 -3.21 -12.83 -16.68
C LEU A 206 -2.36 -14.09 -16.87
N ASN A 207 -1.41 -14.06 -17.79
CA ASN A 207 -0.55 -15.22 -18.06
C ASN A 207 0.64 -15.20 -17.11
N ASN A 208 1.12 -16.39 -16.74
CA ASN A 208 2.43 -16.55 -16.13
C ASN A 208 3.54 -16.14 -17.11
N PRO A 209 4.73 -15.74 -16.62
CA PRO A 209 5.90 -15.57 -17.48
C PRO A 209 6.09 -16.81 -18.38
N LYS A 210 6.38 -16.57 -19.64
CA LYS A 210 6.73 -17.65 -20.56
C LYS A 210 8.14 -18.13 -20.23
N ASP A 211 8.36 -19.43 -20.33
CA ASP A 211 9.71 -19.99 -20.30
C ASP A 211 10.51 -19.43 -21.50
N ALA A 212 11.78 -19.07 -21.22
CA ALA A 212 12.69 -18.50 -22.22
C ALA A 212 13.20 -19.59 -23.19
#